data_00c32d28357521eaedd842c4b59cac7a
#
_entry.id   00c32d28357521eaedd842c4b59cac7a
#
_cell.length_a   1.000
_cell.length_b   1.000
_cell.length_c   1.000
_cell.angle_alpha   90.00
_cell.angle_beta   90.00
_cell.angle_gamma   90.00
#
_symmetry.space_group_name_H-M   'P 1'
#
loop_
_entity.id
_entity.type
_entity.pdbx_description
1 polymer ?
#
loop_
_entity_poly.entity_id
_entity_poly.type
_entity_poly.pdbx_seq_one_letter_code
_entity_poly.pdbx_strand_id
1 'polypeptide(L)'
;AKTFPNLVTALRNSMLRTGVFNDEKTAEEQVVQVLNFDVHQVKDFRGRRYIERITECIPVENINEYTFDHRKEKTLEGKFDKFFDNATHYFTKSTDKKLYTYRNILEYIDGEYVITNPISNENIKEMRNNMDEVDVEAFDKFIEKHWGNKMKETVTVSSEPVEEKTKKRGRKPKTKI
;
A
#
# COMPACT_ATOMS: atom_id res chain seq x y z
N ALA A 1 8.82 15.17 -5.41
CA ALA A 1 7.48 15.17 -4.78
C ALA A 1 7.65 14.95 -3.27
N LYS A 2 6.89 15.67 -2.44
CA LYS A 2 6.99 15.50 -0.97
C LYS A 2 6.30 14.24 -0.48
N THR A 3 5.31 13.75 -1.19
CA THR A 3 4.54 12.54 -0.82
C THR A 3 4.44 11.62 -2.02
N PHE A 4 4.21 10.33 -1.76
CA PHE A 4 4.04 9.35 -2.82
C PHE A 4 2.86 9.66 -3.75
N PRO A 5 1.65 10.04 -3.27
CA PRO A 5 0.56 10.46 -4.16
C PRO A 5 0.91 11.66 -5.05
N ASN A 6 1.70 12.61 -4.54
CA ASN A 6 2.16 13.75 -5.35
C ASN A 6 3.13 13.30 -6.46
N LEU A 7 3.92 12.25 -6.23
CA LEU A 7 4.78 11.66 -7.26
C LEU A 7 3.93 11.05 -8.37
N VAL A 8 2.96 10.20 -8.02
CA VAL A 8 2.04 9.57 -8.99
C VAL A 8 1.31 10.64 -9.81
N THR A 9 0.77 11.67 -9.15
CA THR A 9 0.11 12.80 -9.84
C THR A 9 1.06 13.53 -10.79
N ALA A 10 2.31 13.77 -10.39
CA ALA A 10 3.28 14.45 -11.24
C ALA A 10 3.64 13.62 -12.48
N LEU A 11 3.85 12.31 -12.31
CA LEU A 11 4.12 11.38 -13.41
C LEU A 11 2.93 11.28 -14.36
N ARG A 12 1.70 11.11 -13.83
CA ARG A 12 0.46 11.12 -14.62
C ARG A 12 0.35 12.39 -15.45
N ASN A 13 0.50 13.56 -14.83
CA ASN A 13 0.42 14.84 -15.52
C ASN A 13 1.53 15.00 -16.58
N SER A 14 2.71 14.42 -16.35
CA SER A 14 3.78 14.39 -17.34
C SER A 14 3.37 13.56 -18.56
N MET A 15 2.76 12.38 -18.35
CA MET A 15 2.25 11.53 -19.42
C MET A 15 1.14 12.22 -20.24
N LEU A 16 0.21 12.89 -19.57
CA LEU A 16 -0.85 13.65 -20.25
C LEU A 16 -0.28 14.77 -21.14
N ARG A 17 0.78 15.45 -20.69
CA ARG A 17 1.44 16.52 -21.48
C ARG A 17 2.10 16.01 -22.74
N THR A 18 2.46 14.74 -22.84
CA THR A 18 3.03 14.18 -24.07
C THR A 18 1.99 14.01 -25.18
N GLY A 19 0.69 14.11 -24.85
CA GLY A 19 -0.42 13.90 -25.78
C GLY A 19 -0.65 12.45 -26.20
N VAL A 20 0.08 11.50 -25.61
CA VAL A 20 -0.11 10.06 -25.85
C VAL A 20 -1.37 9.55 -25.16
N PHE A 21 -1.68 10.09 -23.98
CA PHE A 21 -2.87 9.76 -23.21
C PHE A 21 -3.81 10.97 -23.14
N ASN A 22 -5.10 10.74 -23.39
CA ASN A 22 -6.13 11.77 -23.33
C ASN A 22 -7.02 11.65 -22.07
N ASP A 23 -6.82 10.59 -21.29
CA ASP A 23 -7.60 10.27 -20.11
C ASP A 23 -6.70 10.12 -18.88
N GLU A 24 -7.07 10.83 -17.79
CA GLU A 24 -6.31 10.85 -16.54
C GLU A 24 -6.21 9.47 -15.90
N LYS A 25 -7.30 8.69 -15.95
CA LYS A 25 -7.36 7.38 -15.36
C LYS A 25 -6.41 6.41 -16.06
N THR A 26 -6.45 6.39 -17.39
CA THR A 26 -5.55 5.54 -18.20
C THR A 26 -4.08 5.93 -17.98
N ALA A 27 -3.78 7.23 -17.91
CA ALA A 27 -2.42 7.70 -17.63
C ALA A 27 -1.96 7.29 -16.22
N GLU A 28 -2.84 7.36 -15.20
CA GLU A 28 -2.52 6.92 -13.85
C GLU A 28 -2.35 5.41 -13.76
N GLU A 29 -3.19 4.62 -14.42
CA GLU A 29 -3.05 3.16 -14.52
C GLU A 29 -1.68 2.77 -15.09
N GLN A 30 -1.20 3.44 -16.13
CA GLN A 30 0.12 3.19 -16.70
C GLN A 30 1.26 3.55 -15.74
N VAL A 31 1.14 4.66 -15.01
CA VAL A 31 2.13 5.01 -13.96
C VAL A 31 2.20 3.93 -12.90
N VAL A 32 1.04 3.50 -12.40
CA VAL A 32 0.94 2.53 -11.30
C VAL A 32 1.45 1.14 -11.70
N GLN A 33 1.27 0.75 -12.98
CA GLN A 33 1.76 -0.54 -13.49
C GLN A 33 3.28 -0.64 -13.58
N VAL A 34 3.98 0.48 -13.70
CA VAL A 34 5.45 0.49 -13.86
C VAL A 34 6.19 1.00 -12.63
N LEU A 35 5.48 1.62 -11.68
CA LEU A 35 6.06 2.20 -10.48
C LEU A 35 5.96 1.22 -9.31
N ASN A 36 7.01 0.42 -9.08
CA ASN A 36 7.04 -0.52 -7.97
C ASN A 36 7.53 0.13 -6.66
N PHE A 37 8.57 0.98 -6.75
CA PHE A 37 9.17 1.62 -5.58
C PHE A 37 9.51 3.09 -5.83
N ASP A 38 9.31 3.92 -4.79
CA ASP A 38 9.83 5.29 -4.69
C ASP A 38 10.93 5.34 -3.64
N VAL A 39 12.12 5.75 -4.03
CA VAL A 39 13.23 6.02 -3.12
C VAL A 39 13.34 7.53 -2.93
N HIS A 40 12.73 8.04 -1.87
CA HIS A 40 12.72 9.46 -1.57
C HIS A 40 14.02 9.91 -0.90
N GLN A 41 14.76 10.74 -1.62
CA GLN A 41 16.02 11.31 -1.14
C GLN A 41 15.83 12.77 -0.77
N VAL A 42 16.34 13.17 0.36
CA VAL A 42 16.35 14.55 0.84
C VAL A 42 17.76 15.03 1.11
N LYS A 43 17.92 16.34 1.20
CA LYS A 43 19.18 17.02 1.50
C LYS A 43 19.03 17.76 2.81
N ASP A 44 19.94 17.51 3.76
CA ASP A 44 19.97 18.24 5.03
C ASP A 44 20.48 19.68 4.86
N PHE A 45 20.42 20.47 5.93
CA PHE A 45 20.90 21.86 5.92
C PHE A 45 22.41 22.01 5.70
N ARG A 46 23.17 20.91 5.92
CA ARG A 46 24.62 20.85 5.64
C ARG A 46 24.94 20.39 4.22
N GLY A 47 23.91 20.10 3.43
CA GLY A 47 24.05 19.66 2.06
C GLY A 47 24.26 18.15 1.86
N ARG A 48 24.24 17.36 2.94
CA ARG A 48 24.35 15.89 2.85
C ARG A 48 23.02 15.30 2.41
N ARG A 49 23.10 14.32 1.51
CA ARG A 49 21.90 13.60 1.03
C ARG A 49 21.75 12.31 1.80
N TYR A 50 20.50 11.99 2.13
CA TYR A 50 20.12 10.72 2.74
C TYR A 50 18.76 10.26 2.19
N ILE A 51 18.49 8.97 2.30
CA ILE A 51 17.18 8.41 1.95
C ILE A 51 16.24 8.67 3.13
N GLU A 52 15.18 9.43 2.91
CA GLU A 52 14.19 9.70 3.94
C GLU A 52 13.23 8.52 4.10
N ARG A 53 12.82 7.92 2.98
CA ARG A 53 11.95 6.76 2.96
C ARG A 53 12.08 5.97 1.67
N ILE A 54 11.71 4.70 1.73
CA ILE A 54 11.42 3.86 0.57
C ILE A 54 9.96 3.45 0.67
N THR A 55 9.18 3.75 -0.37
CA THR A 55 7.74 3.50 -0.45
C THR A 55 7.45 2.50 -1.55
N GLU A 56 6.70 1.45 -1.24
CA GLU A 56 6.20 0.47 -2.21
C GLU A 56 4.85 0.93 -2.75
N CYS A 57 4.68 0.87 -4.06
CA CYS A 57 3.40 1.01 -4.74
C CYS A 57 2.78 -0.36 -4.95
N ILE A 58 1.52 -0.50 -4.60
CA ILE A 58 0.76 -1.74 -4.77
C ILE A 58 -0.45 -1.41 -5.63
N PRO A 59 -0.46 -1.86 -6.90
CA PRO A 59 -1.62 -1.69 -7.76
C PRO A 59 -2.85 -2.36 -7.14
N VAL A 60 -3.99 -1.69 -7.18
CA VAL A 60 -5.26 -2.33 -6.84
C VAL A 60 -5.71 -3.10 -8.07
N GLU A 61 -5.69 -4.42 -7.99
CA GLU A 61 -6.08 -5.28 -9.09
C GLU A 61 -7.45 -4.89 -9.66
N ASN A 62 -7.53 -4.91 -10.99
CA ASN A 62 -8.78 -4.74 -11.69
C ASN A 62 -9.62 -6.01 -11.54
N ILE A 63 -10.28 -6.16 -10.40
CA ILE A 63 -11.33 -7.17 -10.26
C ILE A 63 -12.50 -6.71 -11.15
N ASN A 64 -12.36 -6.90 -12.47
CA ASN A 64 -13.40 -6.55 -13.43
C ASN A 64 -14.55 -7.54 -13.41
N GLU A 65 -14.35 -8.69 -12.79
CA GLU A 65 -15.35 -9.72 -12.68
C GLU A 65 -15.52 -10.08 -11.21
N TYR A 66 -16.74 -9.95 -10.74
CA TYR A 66 -17.17 -10.52 -9.47
C TYR A 66 -17.21 -12.04 -9.63
N THR A 67 -16.04 -12.67 -9.54
CA THR A 67 -15.92 -14.14 -9.62
C THR A 67 -16.08 -14.74 -8.23
N PHE A 68 -17.29 -14.68 -7.69
CA PHE A 68 -17.63 -15.45 -6.52
C PHE A 68 -17.99 -16.89 -6.97
N ASP A 69 -16.98 -17.77 -6.98
CA ASP A 69 -17.24 -19.19 -7.17
C ASP A 69 -17.59 -19.86 -5.83
N HIS A 70 -18.88 -19.79 -5.47
CA HIS A 70 -19.41 -20.41 -4.27
C HIS A 70 -19.25 -21.95 -4.23
N ARG A 71 -18.82 -22.58 -5.35
CA ARG A 71 -18.58 -24.02 -5.42
C ARG A 71 -17.27 -24.43 -4.79
N LYS A 72 -16.28 -23.52 -4.75
CA LYS A 72 -14.96 -23.78 -4.16
C LYS A 72 -14.97 -23.76 -2.64
N GLU A 73 -15.91 -23.02 -2.03
CA GLU A 73 -16.02 -22.93 -0.59
C GLU A 73 -17.01 -23.96 -0.06
N LYS A 74 -16.52 -24.86 0.82
CA LYS A 74 -17.30 -25.97 1.36
C LYS A 74 -18.16 -25.56 2.56
N THR A 75 -17.72 -24.55 3.32
CA THR A 75 -18.40 -24.09 4.52
C THR A 75 -19.22 -22.83 4.27
N LEU A 76 -20.31 -22.65 5.01
CA LEU A 76 -21.14 -21.45 4.93
C LEU A 76 -20.36 -20.21 5.37
N GLU A 77 -19.58 -20.35 6.44
CA GLU A 77 -18.71 -19.31 6.99
C GLU A 77 -17.70 -18.82 5.94
N GLY A 78 -16.95 -19.73 5.33
CA GLY A 78 -16.00 -19.37 4.25
C GLY A 78 -16.68 -18.72 3.02
N LYS A 79 -17.96 -19.03 2.74
CA LYS A 79 -18.71 -18.34 1.68
C LYS A 79 -19.03 -16.91 2.07
N PHE A 80 -19.40 -16.65 3.33
CA PHE A 80 -19.65 -15.31 3.82
C PHE A 80 -18.38 -14.47 3.87
N ASP A 81 -17.28 -15.02 4.38
CA ASP A 81 -16.01 -14.31 4.45
C ASP A 81 -15.56 -13.85 3.05
N LYS A 82 -15.57 -14.75 2.08
CA LYS A 82 -15.26 -14.38 0.68
C LYS A 82 -16.24 -13.38 0.07
N PHE A 83 -17.50 -13.49 0.42
CA PHE A 83 -18.49 -12.50 -0.03
C PHE A 83 -18.18 -11.11 0.53
N PHE A 84 -17.87 -11.01 1.82
CA PHE A 84 -17.53 -9.74 2.45
C PHE A 84 -16.21 -9.17 1.93
N ASP A 85 -15.18 -10.00 1.73
CA ASP A 85 -13.92 -9.59 1.13
C ASP A 85 -14.13 -9.01 -0.27
N ASN A 86 -14.86 -9.73 -1.12
CA ASN A 86 -15.17 -9.27 -2.48
C ASN A 86 -16.03 -8.01 -2.49
N ALA A 87 -17.01 -7.92 -1.58
CA ALA A 87 -17.85 -6.73 -1.45
C ALA A 87 -17.02 -5.52 -0.99
N THR A 88 -16.14 -5.70 -0.02
CA THR A 88 -15.23 -4.66 0.47
C THR A 88 -14.31 -4.18 -0.66
N HIS A 89 -13.70 -5.09 -1.41
CA HIS A 89 -12.89 -4.77 -2.58
C HIS A 89 -13.69 -3.99 -3.64
N TYR A 90 -14.90 -4.45 -3.94
CA TYR A 90 -15.76 -3.78 -4.91
C TYR A 90 -16.13 -2.36 -4.46
N PHE A 91 -16.53 -2.17 -3.19
CA PHE A 91 -16.87 -0.86 -2.67
C PHE A 91 -15.67 0.08 -2.60
N THR A 92 -14.52 -0.41 -2.15
CA THR A 92 -13.29 0.39 -2.13
C THR A 92 -12.95 0.90 -3.53
N LYS A 93 -13.08 0.06 -4.54
CA LYS A 93 -12.79 0.41 -5.92
C LYS A 93 -13.83 1.33 -6.54
N SER A 94 -15.13 1.05 -6.32
CA SER A 94 -16.22 1.84 -6.93
C SER A 94 -16.43 3.18 -6.24
N THR A 95 -16.23 3.25 -4.92
CA THR A 95 -16.46 4.45 -4.10
C THR A 95 -15.21 5.33 -4.04
N ASP A 96 -14.06 4.75 -3.73
CA ASP A 96 -12.81 5.51 -3.54
C ASP A 96 -12.09 5.80 -4.85
N LYS A 97 -12.41 5.08 -5.93
CA LYS A 97 -11.78 5.18 -7.26
C LYS A 97 -10.25 5.11 -7.22
N LYS A 98 -9.69 4.46 -6.21
CA LYS A 98 -8.25 4.31 -6.06
C LYS A 98 -7.73 3.22 -6.96
N LEU A 99 -6.65 3.53 -7.69
CA LEU A 99 -5.97 2.61 -8.59
C LEU A 99 -4.78 1.92 -7.91
N TYR A 100 -4.34 2.42 -6.76
CA TYR A 100 -3.20 1.90 -6.02
C TYR A 100 -3.35 2.15 -4.52
N THR A 101 -2.62 1.35 -3.76
CA THR A 101 -2.27 1.61 -2.37
C THR A 101 -0.75 1.77 -2.27
N TYR A 102 -0.26 2.30 -1.17
CA TYR A 102 1.18 2.42 -0.94
C TYR A 102 1.51 2.26 0.53
N ARG A 103 2.73 1.81 0.82
CA ARG A 103 3.24 1.71 2.18
C ARG A 103 4.74 2.00 2.22
N ASN A 104 5.19 2.61 3.30
CA ASN A 104 6.61 2.79 3.53
C ASN A 104 7.18 1.47 4.04
N ILE A 105 8.27 1.03 3.43
CA ILE A 105 9.02 -0.18 3.85
C ILE A 105 10.25 0.17 4.67
N LEU A 106 10.82 1.34 4.44
CA LEU A 106 11.95 1.90 5.18
C LEU A 106 11.71 3.39 5.42
N GLU A 107 12.02 3.85 6.63
CA GLU A 107 11.97 5.28 6.99
C GLU A 107 13.20 5.66 7.82
N TYR A 108 13.65 6.90 7.65
CA TYR A 108 14.71 7.49 8.47
C TYR A 108 14.07 8.28 9.61
N ILE A 109 14.13 7.73 10.84
CA ILE A 109 13.49 8.29 12.02
C ILE A 109 14.55 8.51 13.10
N ASP A 110 14.65 9.72 13.62
CA ASP A 110 15.54 10.11 14.73
C ASP A 110 17.03 9.73 14.54
N GLY A 111 17.49 9.76 13.28
CA GLY A 111 18.89 9.48 12.97
C GLY A 111 19.18 8.02 12.58
N GLU A 112 18.19 7.15 12.58
CA GLU A 112 18.31 5.72 12.27
C GLU A 112 17.36 5.27 11.18
N TYR A 113 17.75 4.23 10.44
CA TYR A 113 16.89 3.58 9.46
C TYR A 113 16.02 2.53 10.13
N VAL A 114 14.71 2.71 10.05
CA VAL A 114 13.71 1.80 10.60
C VAL A 114 12.96 1.08 9.48
N ILE A 115 12.94 -0.24 9.54
CA ILE A 115 12.10 -1.06 8.66
C ILE A 115 10.67 -1.05 9.21
N THR A 116 9.74 -0.46 8.46
CA THR A 116 8.37 -0.22 8.91
C THR A 116 7.41 -1.33 8.47
N ASN A 117 7.40 -1.66 7.19
CA ASN A 117 6.53 -2.71 6.64
C ASN A 117 7.30 -3.69 5.77
N PRO A 118 6.84 -4.95 5.63
CA PRO A 118 7.41 -5.89 4.68
C PRO A 118 7.06 -5.51 3.24
N ILE A 119 7.89 -5.93 2.28
CA ILE A 119 7.60 -5.86 0.85
C ILE A 119 6.47 -6.84 0.52
N SER A 120 5.63 -6.52 -0.47
CA SER A 120 4.56 -7.41 -0.94
C SER A 120 5.11 -8.71 -1.53
N ASN A 121 4.32 -9.78 -1.44
CA ASN A 121 4.72 -11.08 -1.98
C ASN A 121 4.92 -11.05 -3.49
N GLU A 122 4.15 -10.20 -4.19
CA GLU A 122 4.24 -9.99 -5.63
C GLU A 122 5.60 -9.40 -6.00
N ASN A 123 6.00 -8.32 -5.34
CA ASN A 123 7.29 -7.69 -5.57
C ASN A 123 8.47 -8.58 -5.13
N ILE A 124 8.34 -9.32 -4.03
CA ILE A 124 9.34 -10.32 -3.62
C ILE A 124 9.52 -11.38 -4.70
N LYS A 125 8.43 -11.90 -5.26
CA LYS A 125 8.46 -12.89 -6.32
C LYS A 125 9.12 -12.33 -7.60
N GLU A 126 8.79 -11.11 -7.97
CA GLU A 126 9.39 -10.44 -9.13
C GLU A 126 10.90 -10.22 -8.93
N MET A 127 11.31 -9.75 -7.76
CA MET A 127 12.73 -9.60 -7.41
C MET A 127 13.49 -10.91 -7.51
N ARG A 128 12.95 -12.00 -6.96
CA ARG A 128 13.57 -13.34 -7.04
C ARG A 128 13.74 -13.82 -8.48
N ASN A 129 12.74 -13.58 -9.33
CA ASN A 129 12.80 -13.99 -10.73
C ASN A 129 13.90 -13.26 -11.53
N ASN A 130 14.35 -12.11 -11.04
CA ASN A 130 15.37 -11.28 -11.67
C ASN A 130 16.75 -11.37 -10.99
N MET A 131 16.93 -12.28 -10.02
CA MET A 131 18.19 -12.52 -9.31
C MET A 131 18.83 -13.82 -9.71
N ASP A 132 20.17 -13.89 -9.59
CA ASP A 132 20.91 -15.15 -9.69
C ASP A 132 20.68 -16.02 -8.43
N GLU A 133 20.90 -17.34 -8.54
CA GLU A 133 20.64 -18.29 -7.45
C GLU A 133 21.36 -17.93 -6.13
N VAL A 134 22.58 -17.42 -6.21
CA VAL A 134 23.36 -16.99 -5.04
C VAL A 134 22.73 -15.77 -4.36
N ASP A 135 22.24 -14.83 -5.15
CA ASP A 135 21.60 -13.61 -4.65
C ASP A 135 20.22 -13.92 -4.05
N VAL A 136 19.48 -14.87 -4.61
CA VAL A 136 18.18 -15.33 -4.06
C VAL A 136 18.36 -15.86 -2.64
N GLU A 137 19.40 -16.68 -2.39
CA GLU A 137 19.65 -17.22 -1.04
C GLU A 137 19.98 -16.11 -0.03
N ALA A 138 20.79 -15.14 -0.42
CA ALA A 138 21.12 -13.98 0.41
C ALA A 138 19.90 -13.09 0.67
N PHE A 139 19.08 -12.89 -0.35
CA PHE A 139 17.84 -12.13 -0.29
C PHE A 139 16.81 -12.79 0.64
N ASP A 140 16.62 -14.11 0.53
CA ASP A 140 15.69 -14.84 1.39
C ASP A 140 16.10 -14.80 2.87
N LYS A 141 17.40 -14.93 3.16
CA LYS A 141 17.91 -14.74 4.53
C LYS A 141 17.67 -13.32 5.05
N PHE A 142 17.83 -12.33 4.18
CA PHE A 142 17.52 -10.93 4.53
C PHE A 142 16.03 -10.74 4.85
N ILE A 143 15.15 -11.25 3.99
CA ILE A 143 13.68 -11.17 4.16
C ILE A 143 13.28 -11.84 5.48
N GLU A 144 13.76 -13.06 5.73
CA GLU A 144 13.43 -13.79 6.96
C GLU A 144 13.93 -13.07 8.21
N LYS A 145 15.14 -12.55 8.17
CA LYS A 145 15.76 -11.84 9.31
C LYS A 145 14.98 -10.56 9.67
N HIS A 146 14.56 -9.79 8.68
CA HIS A 146 13.99 -8.44 8.90
C HIS A 146 12.47 -8.41 8.90
N TRP A 147 11.81 -9.31 8.18
CA TRP A 147 10.36 -9.31 8.03
C TRP A 147 9.66 -10.63 8.38
N GLY A 148 10.40 -11.70 8.65
CA GLY A 148 9.83 -13.03 8.88
C GLY A 148 8.70 -13.06 9.92
N ASN A 149 8.81 -12.33 11.01
CA ASN A 149 7.76 -12.20 12.02
C ASN A 149 6.62 -11.26 11.57
N LYS A 150 6.94 -10.16 10.89
CA LYS A 150 5.94 -9.19 10.39
C LYS A 150 5.10 -9.75 9.25
N MET A 151 5.63 -10.65 8.43
CA MET A 151 4.86 -11.34 7.40
C MET A 151 3.82 -12.29 7.98
N LYS A 152 4.07 -12.86 9.16
CA LYS A 152 3.10 -13.70 9.88
C LYS A 152 1.99 -12.88 10.51
N GLU A 153 2.28 -11.66 10.95
CA GLU A 153 1.30 -10.74 11.56
C GLU A 153 0.36 -10.12 10.53
N THR A 154 0.82 -9.85 9.28
CA THR A 154 -0.03 -9.29 8.22
C THR A 154 -1.11 -10.26 7.74
N VAL A 155 -0.99 -11.54 8.01
CA VAL A 155 -2.02 -12.55 7.72
C VAL A 155 -3.10 -12.61 8.82
N THR A 156 -2.81 -12.04 10.00
CA THR A 156 -3.67 -12.13 11.20
C THR A 156 -4.43 -10.85 11.57
N VAL A 157 -4.12 -9.69 10.95
CA VAL A 157 -4.71 -8.38 11.33
C VAL A 157 -5.79 -7.93 10.34
N SER A 158 -6.77 -8.79 10.05
CA SER A 158 -8.01 -8.35 9.39
C SER A 158 -9.26 -8.48 10.27
N SER A 159 -9.13 -8.42 11.60
CA SER A 159 -10.33 -8.46 12.44
C SER A 159 -10.14 -7.87 13.84
N GLU A 160 -9.74 -6.61 13.97
CA GLU A 160 -10.05 -5.87 15.19
C GLU A 160 -10.88 -4.62 14.85
N PRO A 161 -12.09 -4.48 15.40
CA PRO A 161 -12.90 -3.28 15.21
C PRO A 161 -12.23 -2.11 15.92
N VAL A 162 -12.00 -1.04 15.18
CA VAL A 162 -11.57 0.26 15.74
C VAL A 162 -12.67 0.74 16.69
N GLU A 163 -12.43 0.66 17.99
CA GLU A 163 -13.29 1.32 18.99
C GLU A 163 -13.23 2.84 18.78
N GLU A 164 -14.28 3.37 18.19
CA GLU A 164 -14.54 4.80 18.10
C GLU A 164 -14.78 5.37 19.51
N LYS A 165 -13.75 5.98 20.10
CA LYS A 165 -13.92 6.78 21.31
C LYS A 165 -14.75 8.02 21.00
N THR A 166 -16.05 7.92 21.13
CA THR A 166 -16.98 9.03 21.09
C THR A 166 -16.65 10.01 22.23
N LYS A 167 -16.03 11.14 21.92
CA LYS A 167 -15.89 12.28 22.84
C LYS A 167 -17.28 12.85 23.16
N LYS A 168 -17.82 12.53 24.33
CA LYS A 168 -19.00 13.18 24.88
C LYS A 168 -18.69 14.68 25.05
N ARG A 169 -19.30 15.51 24.23
CA ARG A 169 -19.34 16.98 24.41
C ARG A 169 -20.17 17.28 25.67
N GLY A 170 -19.48 17.67 26.74
CA GLY A 170 -20.11 18.16 27.97
C GLY A 170 -20.88 19.46 27.71
N ARG A 171 -22.18 19.42 27.96
CA ARG A 171 -23.06 20.61 27.95
C ARG A 171 -22.76 21.43 29.22
N LYS A 172 -22.37 22.70 29.07
CA LYS A 172 -22.23 23.64 30.18
C LYS A 172 -23.59 23.94 30.78
N PRO A 173 -23.75 24.03 32.12
CA PRO A 173 -25.01 24.41 32.75
C PRO A 173 -25.28 25.91 32.54
N LYS A 174 -26.55 26.22 32.22
CA LYS A 174 -27.05 27.60 32.14
C LYS A 174 -27.22 28.15 33.57
N THR A 175 -26.51 29.23 33.89
CA THR A 175 -26.74 30.04 35.07
C THR A 175 -28.04 30.80 34.92
N LYS A 176 -28.97 30.63 35.87
CA LYS A 176 -30.17 31.48 36.01
C LYS A 176 -29.78 32.70 36.81
N ILE A 177 -30.16 33.89 36.30
CA ILE A 177 -30.40 35.12 37.03
C ILE A 177 -31.89 35.28 37.10
#